data_64e476401195b44bcc6656f0d9fae734
#
_entry.id   64e476401195b44bcc6656f0d9fae734
#
_cell.length_a   1.000
_cell.length_b   1.000
_cell.length_c   1.000
_cell.angle_alpha   90.00
_cell.angle_beta   90.00
_cell.angle_gamma   90.00
#
_symmetry.space_group_name_H-M   'P 1'
#
loop_
_entity.id
_entity.type
_entity.pdbx_description
1 polymer ?
#
loop_
_entity_poly.entity_id
_entity_poly.type
_entity_poly.pdbx_seq_one_letter_code
_entity_poly.pdbx_strand_id
1 'polypeptide(L)'
;MKRLLFVVITIMTCVQLASAHIRIYPTESTVGAREKYTMRVPNEKQVGSSKIEGEFPAGLQVYDFEFKPGWKIDFKKDDKGNIVGATWTGKIQPYEFVEFGMLAINPKQGTNLTWKFIQYYDDGTKEEFTGPVGSRLPSPVVSLKPAASAP
;
A
#
# COMPACT_ATOMS: atom_id res chain seq x y z
N MET A 1 29.08 51.14 27.51
CA MET A 1 27.89 50.25 27.67
C MET A 1 27.77 49.36 26.43
N LYS A 2 28.23 48.12 26.56
CA LYS A 2 28.20 47.15 25.45
C LYS A 2 26.84 46.41 25.49
N ARG A 3 25.98 46.65 24.50
CA ARG A 3 24.71 45.89 24.34
C ARG A 3 25.01 44.56 23.68
N LEU A 4 24.92 43.49 24.45
CA LEU A 4 25.01 42.11 23.95
C LEU A 4 23.69 41.75 23.29
N LEU A 5 23.69 41.59 21.97
CA LEU A 5 22.52 41.15 21.19
C LEU A 5 22.52 39.62 21.23
N PHE A 6 21.61 39.00 22.01
CA PHE A 6 21.38 37.57 21.97
C PHE A 6 20.49 37.24 20.74
N VAL A 7 21.10 36.65 19.71
CA VAL A 7 20.36 36.07 18.59
C VAL A 7 19.96 34.65 19.00
N VAL A 8 18.72 34.48 19.37
CA VAL A 8 18.13 33.14 19.59
C VAL A 8 17.77 32.56 18.21
N ILE A 9 18.65 31.67 17.73
CA ILE A 9 18.33 30.86 16.52
C ILE A 9 17.40 29.74 16.96
N THR A 10 16.11 29.90 16.71
CA THR A 10 15.12 28.83 16.85
C THR A 10 15.32 27.86 15.69
N ILE A 11 16.02 26.77 15.92
CA ILE A 11 16.10 25.65 14.97
C ILE A 11 14.73 24.96 14.98
N MET A 12 13.90 25.30 14.01
CA MET A 12 12.65 24.63 13.75
C MET A 12 12.97 23.29 13.09
N THR A 13 13.18 22.25 13.91
CA THR A 13 13.29 20.87 13.45
C THR A 13 11.97 20.48 12.79
N CYS A 14 11.89 20.55 11.45
CA CYS A 14 10.86 19.87 10.68
C CYS A 14 11.02 18.38 10.91
N VAL A 15 10.29 17.84 11.88
CA VAL A 15 10.06 16.41 11.98
C VAL A 15 9.19 16.07 10.78
N GLN A 16 9.80 15.60 9.71
CA GLN A 16 9.08 14.95 8.64
C GLN A 16 8.50 13.68 9.25
N LEU A 17 7.21 13.70 9.56
CA LEU A 17 6.46 12.50 9.86
C LEU A 17 6.55 11.63 8.61
N ALA A 18 7.48 10.68 8.61
CA ALA A 18 7.53 9.64 7.59
C ALA A 18 6.18 8.93 7.67
N SER A 19 5.29 9.24 6.75
CA SER A 19 3.96 8.66 6.74
C SER A 19 4.06 7.22 6.29
N ALA A 20 3.73 6.30 7.19
CA ALA A 20 3.67 4.85 6.97
C ALA A 20 2.56 4.49 6.01
N HIS A 21 2.74 4.78 4.73
CA HIS A 21 1.78 4.41 3.71
C HIS A 21 1.99 2.96 3.27
N ILE A 22 0.91 2.22 3.15
CA ILE A 22 0.93 0.98 2.36
C ILE A 22 1.34 1.34 0.93
N ARG A 23 2.27 0.58 0.37
CA ARG A 23 2.81 0.80 -0.98
C ARG A 23 2.72 -0.46 -1.81
N ILE A 24 2.54 -0.29 -3.11
CA ILE A 24 2.58 -1.37 -4.10
C ILE A 24 3.79 -1.18 -5.00
N TYR A 25 4.50 -2.26 -5.25
CA TYR A 25 5.64 -2.32 -6.16
C TYR A 25 5.42 -3.40 -7.21
N PRO A 26 5.89 -3.17 -8.45
CA PRO A 26 6.47 -1.96 -8.97
C PRO A 26 5.47 -0.80 -9.03
N THR A 27 5.94 0.45 -9.05
CA THR A 27 5.10 1.65 -9.17
C THR A 27 4.66 1.94 -10.60
N GLU A 28 5.23 1.22 -11.57
CA GLU A 28 4.90 1.26 -12.99
C GLU A 28 4.84 -0.14 -13.56
N SER A 29 3.92 -0.39 -14.49
CA SER A 29 3.81 -1.62 -15.26
C SER A 29 3.25 -1.33 -16.65
N THR A 30 2.88 -2.36 -17.40
CA THR A 30 2.37 -2.25 -18.78
C THR A 30 0.98 -2.88 -18.87
N VAL A 31 0.09 -2.32 -19.68
CA VAL A 31 -1.23 -2.91 -19.96
C VAL A 31 -1.09 -4.34 -20.48
N GLY A 32 -1.94 -5.25 -20.00
CA GLY A 32 -1.96 -6.66 -20.39
C GLY A 32 -0.78 -7.50 -19.90
N ALA A 33 0.22 -6.91 -19.24
CA ALA A 33 1.37 -7.66 -18.73
C ALA A 33 1.01 -8.58 -17.57
N ARG A 34 1.78 -9.67 -17.43
CA ARG A 34 1.85 -10.48 -16.21
C ARG A 34 2.84 -9.81 -15.27
N GLU A 35 2.43 -9.54 -14.04
CA GLU A 35 3.23 -8.80 -13.09
C GLU A 35 3.21 -9.46 -11.72
N LYS A 36 4.33 -9.38 -10.99
CA LYS A 36 4.35 -9.64 -9.56
C LYS A 36 4.24 -8.31 -8.82
N TYR A 37 3.11 -8.09 -8.17
CA TYR A 37 2.93 -6.97 -7.27
C TYR A 37 3.34 -7.35 -5.85
N THR A 38 4.05 -6.45 -5.17
CA THR A 38 4.42 -6.59 -3.77
C THR A 38 3.77 -5.48 -2.98
N MET A 39 2.87 -5.83 -2.07
CA MET A 39 2.30 -4.92 -1.09
C MET A 39 3.23 -4.84 0.11
N ARG A 40 3.75 -3.64 0.43
CA ARG A 40 4.51 -3.38 1.66
C ARG A 40 3.62 -2.67 2.66
N VAL A 41 3.52 -3.25 3.85
CA VAL A 41 2.69 -2.76 4.96
C VAL A 41 3.59 -2.47 6.15
N PRO A 42 3.93 -1.21 6.43
CA PRO A 42 4.67 -0.82 7.62
C PRO A 42 3.73 -0.67 8.83
N ASN A 43 4.30 -0.74 10.02
CA ASN A 43 3.63 -0.35 11.25
C ASN A 43 4.49 0.69 12.00
N GLU A 44 4.11 1.96 11.90
CA GLU A 44 4.78 3.07 12.60
C GLU A 44 4.07 3.44 13.91
N LYS A 45 2.96 2.77 14.25
CA LYS A 45 2.28 2.97 15.53
C LYS A 45 2.99 2.21 16.66
N GLN A 46 2.73 2.64 17.89
CA GLN A 46 3.24 2.00 19.11
C GLN A 46 2.43 0.75 19.51
N VAL A 47 1.41 0.39 18.75
CA VAL A 47 0.58 -0.80 18.93
C VAL A 47 0.71 -1.72 17.71
N GLY A 48 0.52 -3.02 17.91
CA GLY A 48 0.57 -4.00 16.82
C GLY A 48 -0.53 -3.78 15.79
N SER A 49 -0.28 -4.18 14.55
CA SER A 49 -1.27 -4.31 13.50
C SER A 49 -1.60 -5.79 13.30
N SER A 50 -2.89 -6.12 13.16
CA SER A 50 -3.37 -7.51 13.17
C SER A 50 -4.11 -7.94 11.91
N LYS A 51 -4.53 -7.01 11.08
CA LYS A 51 -5.32 -7.31 9.88
C LYS A 51 -5.13 -6.23 8.83
N ILE A 52 -5.05 -6.64 7.56
CA ILE A 52 -5.08 -5.77 6.39
C ILE A 52 -6.21 -6.25 5.49
N GLU A 53 -7.11 -5.37 5.09
CA GLU A 53 -8.10 -5.63 4.05
C GLU A 53 -7.69 -4.89 2.78
N GLY A 54 -7.75 -5.58 1.64
CA GLY A 54 -7.42 -5.03 0.33
C GLY A 54 -8.57 -5.18 -0.67
N GLU A 55 -8.84 -4.11 -1.41
CA GLU A 55 -9.67 -4.11 -2.61
C GLU A 55 -8.78 -3.87 -3.82
N PHE A 56 -8.87 -4.78 -4.81
CA PHE A 56 -8.00 -4.75 -5.98
C PHE A 56 -8.57 -3.85 -7.08
N PRO A 57 -7.69 -3.24 -7.90
CA PRO A 57 -8.12 -2.40 -9.01
C PRO A 57 -9.05 -3.13 -9.98
N ALA A 58 -10.04 -2.44 -10.50
CA ALA A 58 -10.94 -2.99 -11.51
C ALA A 58 -10.17 -3.47 -12.75
N GLY A 59 -10.50 -4.67 -13.23
CA GLY A 59 -9.87 -5.29 -14.40
C GLY A 59 -8.51 -5.95 -14.12
N LEU A 60 -7.93 -5.80 -12.94
CA LEU A 60 -6.75 -6.55 -12.52
C LEU A 60 -7.16 -7.98 -12.16
N GLN A 61 -6.51 -8.97 -12.75
CA GLN A 61 -6.76 -10.39 -12.46
C GLN A 61 -5.67 -10.93 -11.55
N VAL A 62 -5.86 -10.87 -10.23
CA VAL A 62 -4.96 -11.49 -9.25
C VAL A 62 -5.30 -12.96 -9.15
N TYR A 63 -4.29 -13.85 -9.30
CA TYR A 63 -4.54 -15.30 -9.38
C TYR A 63 -3.70 -16.13 -8.42
N ASP A 64 -2.54 -15.64 -7.94
CA ASP A 64 -1.70 -16.32 -6.95
C ASP A 64 -1.19 -15.36 -5.88
N PHE A 65 -0.96 -15.88 -4.68
CA PHE A 65 -0.47 -15.15 -3.53
C PHE A 65 0.76 -15.84 -2.94
N GLU A 66 1.75 -15.06 -2.59
CA GLU A 66 2.94 -15.55 -1.93
C GLU A 66 2.58 -16.16 -0.56
N PHE A 67 3.02 -17.40 -0.33
CA PHE A 67 2.90 -18.02 0.99
C PHE A 67 3.74 -17.25 2.02
N LYS A 68 3.10 -16.88 3.14
CA LYS A 68 3.75 -16.16 4.24
C LYS A 68 3.49 -16.88 5.54
N PRO A 69 4.52 -17.52 6.15
CA PRO A 69 4.36 -18.16 7.45
C PRO A 69 3.78 -17.22 8.52
N GLY A 70 2.85 -17.73 9.33
CA GLY A 70 2.19 -16.95 10.38
C GLY A 70 1.08 -16.01 9.89
N TRP A 71 0.75 -16.03 8.60
CA TRP A 71 -0.33 -15.23 8.01
C TRP A 71 -1.39 -16.11 7.37
N LYS A 72 -2.66 -15.73 7.61
CA LYS A 72 -3.81 -16.29 6.91
C LYS A 72 -4.28 -15.30 5.84
N ILE A 73 -4.70 -15.82 4.70
CA ILE A 73 -5.29 -15.02 3.61
C ILE A 73 -6.69 -15.55 3.33
N ASP A 74 -7.68 -14.67 3.39
CA ASP A 74 -9.07 -14.94 3.01
C ASP A 74 -9.40 -14.12 1.75
N PHE A 75 -9.92 -14.77 0.70
CA PHE A 75 -10.18 -14.12 -0.59
C PHE A 75 -11.62 -13.61 -0.69
N LYS A 76 -11.77 -12.37 -1.19
CA LYS A 76 -13.04 -11.82 -1.62
C LYS A 76 -13.21 -12.06 -3.11
N LYS A 77 -14.30 -12.70 -3.50
CA LYS A 77 -14.63 -13.02 -4.90
C LYS A 77 -15.88 -12.27 -5.35
N ASP A 78 -15.93 -11.94 -6.64
CA ASP A 78 -17.13 -11.45 -7.29
C ASP A 78 -18.08 -12.62 -7.70
N ASP A 79 -19.22 -12.28 -8.27
CA ASP A 79 -20.23 -13.28 -8.71
C ASP A 79 -19.73 -14.22 -9.84
N LYS A 80 -18.62 -13.85 -10.50
CA LYS A 80 -17.97 -14.65 -11.55
C LYS A 80 -16.83 -15.51 -11.02
N GLY A 81 -16.55 -15.42 -9.70
CA GLY A 81 -15.47 -16.15 -9.05
C GLY A 81 -14.10 -15.51 -9.16
N ASN A 82 -13.98 -14.30 -9.72
CA ASN A 82 -12.71 -13.57 -9.75
C ASN A 82 -12.35 -13.05 -8.37
N ILE A 83 -11.06 -13.09 -8.02
CA ILE A 83 -10.57 -12.51 -6.76
C ILE A 83 -10.48 -10.99 -6.93
N VAL A 84 -11.32 -10.27 -6.22
CA VAL A 84 -11.42 -8.80 -6.27
C VAL A 84 -10.87 -8.12 -5.01
N GLY A 85 -10.41 -8.90 -4.05
CA GLY A 85 -9.80 -8.43 -2.82
C GLY A 85 -9.33 -9.57 -1.95
N ALA A 86 -8.66 -9.24 -0.87
CA ALA A 86 -8.23 -10.22 0.13
C ALA A 86 -8.11 -9.59 1.51
N THR A 87 -8.16 -10.43 2.53
CA THR A 87 -7.88 -10.08 3.92
C THR A 87 -6.68 -10.89 4.38
N TRP A 88 -5.63 -10.21 4.83
CA TRP A 88 -4.46 -10.81 5.47
C TRP A 88 -4.59 -10.64 6.97
N THR A 89 -4.55 -11.74 7.71
CA THR A 89 -4.62 -11.77 9.17
C THR A 89 -3.32 -12.32 9.73
N GLY A 90 -2.65 -11.57 10.56
CA GLY A 90 -1.36 -11.90 11.18
C GLY A 90 -0.91 -10.77 12.09
N LYS A 91 0.37 -10.68 12.39
CA LYS A 91 0.89 -9.68 13.33
C LYS A 91 2.06 -8.90 12.74
N ILE A 92 1.98 -7.57 12.81
CA ILE A 92 3.10 -6.66 12.57
C ILE A 92 3.32 -5.89 13.88
N GLN A 93 4.48 -6.07 14.51
CA GLN A 93 4.82 -5.34 15.74
C GLN A 93 5.17 -3.87 15.42
N PRO A 94 5.21 -2.99 16.41
CA PRO A 94 5.72 -1.63 16.21
C PRO A 94 7.10 -1.63 15.55
N TYR A 95 7.31 -0.72 14.59
CA TYR A 95 8.55 -0.55 13.81
C TYR A 95 8.92 -1.71 12.86
N GLU A 96 8.04 -2.69 12.71
CA GLU A 96 8.18 -3.72 11.69
C GLU A 96 7.43 -3.35 10.41
N PHE A 97 7.78 -4.01 9.32
CA PHE A 97 6.97 -4.06 8.11
C PHE A 97 6.88 -5.49 7.59
N VAL A 98 5.87 -5.76 6.80
CA VAL A 98 5.70 -7.03 6.10
C VAL A 98 5.45 -6.78 4.62
N GLU A 99 5.86 -7.72 3.78
CA GLU A 99 5.57 -7.70 2.34
C GLU A 99 4.75 -8.92 1.95
N PHE A 100 3.79 -8.72 1.04
CA PHE A 100 2.96 -9.77 0.46
C PHE A 100 3.04 -9.70 -1.07
N GLY A 101 3.52 -10.77 -1.68
CA GLY A 101 3.56 -10.91 -3.13
C GLY A 101 2.22 -11.40 -3.70
N MET A 102 1.86 -10.88 -4.87
CA MET A 102 0.69 -11.27 -5.62
C MET A 102 1.05 -11.37 -7.11
N LEU A 103 0.66 -12.45 -7.77
CA LEU A 103 0.79 -12.57 -9.22
C LEU A 103 -0.52 -12.13 -9.88
N ALA A 104 -0.42 -11.29 -10.89
CA ALA A 104 -1.57 -10.72 -11.56
C ALA A 104 -1.37 -10.54 -13.06
N ILE A 105 -2.50 -10.38 -13.77
CA ILE A 105 -2.53 -9.94 -15.16
C ILE A 105 -3.19 -8.56 -15.18
N ASN A 106 -2.48 -7.59 -15.75
CA ASN A 106 -2.97 -6.23 -15.90
C ASN A 106 -4.13 -6.15 -16.88
N PRO A 107 -5.05 -5.18 -16.73
CA PRO A 107 -6.06 -4.90 -17.74
C PRO A 107 -5.41 -4.52 -19.07
N LYS A 108 -6.09 -4.83 -20.18
CA LYS A 108 -5.58 -4.54 -21.55
C LYS A 108 -5.61 -3.07 -21.91
N GLN A 109 -6.23 -2.24 -21.09
CA GLN A 109 -6.34 -0.79 -21.27
C GLN A 109 -6.47 -0.08 -19.91
N GLY A 110 -6.20 1.22 -19.91
CA GLY A 110 -6.17 2.05 -18.71
C GLY A 110 -4.81 2.72 -18.53
N THR A 111 -4.72 3.67 -17.62
CA THR A 111 -3.50 4.45 -17.35
C THR A 111 -2.93 4.18 -15.98
N ASN A 112 -3.71 3.61 -15.07
CA ASN A 112 -3.26 3.31 -13.72
C ASN A 112 -4.11 2.21 -13.07
N LEU A 113 -3.57 1.65 -11.99
CA LEU A 113 -4.23 0.73 -11.06
C LEU A 113 -4.29 1.42 -9.71
N THR A 114 -5.48 1.68 -9.21
CA THR A 114 -5.72 2.26 -7.89
C THR A 114 -6.12 1.16 -6.93
N TRP A 115 -5.30 0.94 -5.91
CA TRP A 115 -5.53 -0.05 -4.86
C TRP A 115 -6.16 0.64 -3.65
N LYS A 116 -6.95 -0.10 -2.88
CA LYS A 116 -7.47 0.40 -1.61
C LYS A 116 -7.14 -0.58 -0.50
N PHE A 117 -6.68 -0.07 0.63
CA PHE A 117 -6.34 -0.89 1.78
C PHE A 117 -6.86 -0.27 3.08
N ILE A 118 -7.20 -1.15 4.03
CA ILE A 118 -7.52 -0.77 5.40
C ILE A 118 -6.60 -1.58 6.32
N GLN A 119 -5.83 -0.90 7.15
CA GLN A 119 -4.98 -1.52 8.17
C GLN A 119 -5.62 -1.37 9.54
N TYR A 120 -5.77 -2.47 10.26
CA TYR A 120 -6.38 -2.54 11.58
C TYR A 120 -5.32 -2.77 12.64
N TYR A 121 -5.49 -2.12 13.78
CA TYR A 121 -4.58 -2.15 14.90
C TYR A 121 -5.19 -2.78 16.15
N ASP A 122 -4.35 -3.29 17.05
CA ASP A 122 -4.77 -4.01 18.25
C ASP A 122 -5.55 -3.14 19.26
N ASP A 123 -5.42 -1.81 19.19
CA ASP A 123 -6.18 -0.86 19.99
C ASP A 123 -7.59 -0.57 19.44
N GLY A 124 -8.01 -1.28 18.38
CA GLY A 124 -9.31 -1.10 17.72
C GLY A 124 -9.36 0.04 16.71
N THR A 125 -8.26 0.79 16.51
CA THR A 125 -8.19 1.82 15.48
C THR A 125 -7.88 1.22 14.11
N LYS A 126 -8.14 1.99 13.04
CA LYS A 126 -7.79 1.62 11.67
C LYS A 126 -7.29 2.82 10.89
N GLU A 127 -6.56 2.55 9.81
CA GLU A 127 -6.17 3.54 8.80
C GLU A 127 -6.67 3.08 7.44
N GLU A 128 -7.37 3.97 6.74
CA GLU A 128 -7.98 3.71 5.43
C GLU A 128 -7.18 4.41 4.34
N PHE A 129 -6.35 3.65 3.61
CA PHE A 129 -5.56 4.12 2.46
C PHE A 129 -6.44 4.08 1.20
N THR A 130 -7.44 4.95 1.16
CA THR A 130 -8.48 5.02 0.12
C THR A 130 -8.67 6.41 -0.45
N GLY A 131 -7.90 7.38 0.05
CA GLY A 131 -8.01 8.79 -0.33
C GLY A 131 -7.38 9.11 -1.70
N PRO A 132 -7.64 10.31 -2.22
CA PRO A 132 -7.02 10.79 -3.44
C PRO A 132 -5.52 11.06 -3.24
N VAL A 133 -4.79 11.16 -4.35
CA VAL A 133 -3.36 11.56 -4.34
C VAL A 133 -3.21 12.90 -3.60
N GLY A 134 -2.21 12.98 -2.70
CA GLY A 134 -1.94 14.17 -1.89
C GLY A 134 -2.75 14.25 -0.59
N SER A 135 -3.70 13.36 -0.35
CA SER A 135 -4.37 13.24 0.95
C SER A 135 -3.45 12.63 2.02
N ARG A 136 -3.86 12.67 3.28
CA ARG A 136 -3.09 12.09 4.39
C ARG A 136 -2.89 10.57 4.25
N LEU A 137 -3.90 9.86 3.74
CA LEU A 137 -3.88 8.41 3.51
C LEU A 137 -4.32 8.12 2.06
N PRO A 138 -3.44 8.35 1.07
CA PRO A 138 -3.79 8.14 -0.32
C PRO A 138 -3.85 6.66 -0.67
N SER A 139 -4.69 6.31 -1.60
CA SER A 139 -4.68 5.03 -2.28
C SER A 139 -3.32 4.81 -2.97
N PRO A 140 -2.69 3.64 -2.84
CA PRO A 140 -1.55 3.29 -3.68
C PRO A 140 -1.95 3.24 -5.16
N VAL A 141 -1.12 3.80 -6.03
CA VAL A 141 -1.35 3.84 -7.48
C VAL A 141 -0.14 3.26 -8.20
N VAL A 142 -0.40 2.39 -9.17
CA VAL A 142 0.59 1.89 -10.14
C VAL A 142 0.26 2.47 -11.50
N SER A 143 1.20 3.15 -12.15
CA SER A 143 1.04 3.68 -13.50
C SER A 143 1.10 2.55 -14.53
N LEU A 144 0.20 2.57 -15.52
CA LEU A 144 0.22 1.63 -16.65
C LEU A 144 0.68 2.33 -17.92
N LYS A 145 1.74 1.82 -18.52
CA LYS A 145 2.21 2.23 -19.84
C LYS A 145 1.52 1.42 -20.93
N PRO A 146 1.33 2.01 -22.15
CA PRO A 146 0.89 1.23 -23.30
C PRO A 146 1.81 0.05 -23.57
N ALA A 147 1.28 -1.04 -24.11
CA ALA A 147 2.13 -2.10 -24.66
C ALA A 147 3.02 -1.54 -25.75
N ALA A 148 4.30 -1.98 -25.80
CA ALA A 148 5.16 -1.64 -26.92
C ALA A 148 4.48 -2.09 -28.21
N SER A 149 4.39 -1.19 -29.19
CA SER A 149 3.96 -1.57 -30.54
C SER A 149 4.92 -2.63 -31.06
N ALA A 150 4.37 -3.76 -31.51
CA ALA A 150 5.18 -4.74 -32.23
C ALA A 150 5.84 -4.08 -33.44
N PRO A 151 7.12 -4.38 -33.72
CA PRO A 151 7.81 -3.84 -34.89
C PRO A 151 7.17 -4.24 -36.20
#